data_a4396239f67dfc5fa9981f809885ea67
#
_entry.id   a4396239f67dfc5fa9981f809885ea67
#
_cell.length_a   1.000
_cell.length_b   1.000
_cell.length_c   1.000
_cell.angle_alpha   90.00
_cell.angle_beta   90.00
_cell.angle_gamma   90.00
#
_symmetry.space_group_name_H-M   'P 1'
#
loop_
_entity.id
_entity.type
_entity.pdbx_description
1 polymer ?
#
loop_
_entity_poly.entity_id
_entity_poly.type
_entity_poly.pdbx_seq_one_letter_code
_entity_poly.pdbx_strand_id
1 'polypeptide(L)'
;MPPQTSAKGGEMKKLVKAAAAALSLAALLSSCTLRKLDGASGTEDLSNHTESVVTALPSDTDGTSGSTPQTAQTTESTGETDVDPVTDTVEPEPEPDPKPAPVPEPDPDPDPDLTPTYTPVVLMYHLIMDEPYSPYVNLFVRPKDFAAQMDILNSYGYTYLFADEYTQNCDKPSIVLTFDDGYVDNYTDMFPILKEKGGRATVFLVTSLIGTPQYLNEDQIREMAQSGLVRFETHTVSHNAMGNMDITRLEKEMSESVAYISELTGHQVDALAYPAGSYSDEAVAVASKYVRFAYTTKSPYNVKPDNMMLIPRFGVPRDCTEGTFRSFVAPRPS
;
A
#
# COMPACT_ATOMS: atom_id res chain seq x y z
N MET A 1 43.14 32.12 23.15
CA MET A 1 42.91 30.73 22.82
C MET A 1 42.16 30.06 23.96
N PRO A 2 40.90 29.68 23.82
CA PRO A 2 40.21 28.82 24.77
C PRO A 2 40.26 27.36 24.28
N PRO A 3 40.20 26.35 25.16
CA PRO A 3 40.38 24.96 24.80
C PRO A 3 39.11 24.30 24.23
N GLN A 4 39.35 23.39 23.29
CA GLN A 4 38.34 22.57 22.64
C GLN A 4 37.75 21.55 23.62
N THR A 5 36.40 21.50 23.72
CA THR A 5 35.69 20.42 24.39
C THR A 5 34.94 19.57 23.33
N SER A 6 35.65 18.58 22.81
CA SER A 6 35.06 17.58 21.91
C SER A 6 35.31 16.19 22.51
N ALA A 7 34.45 15.75 23.45
CA ALA A 7 34.48 14.35 23.93
C ALA A 7 33.23 13.88 24.66
N LYS A 8 32.11 14.60 24.67
CA LYS A 8 30.90 14.17 25.43
C LYS A 8 29.75 13.58 24.61
N GLY A 9 29.81 13.66 23.27
CA GLY A 9 28.70 13.17 22.40
C GLY A 9 28.72 11.64 22.18
N GLY A 10 29.86 11.00 22.26
CA GLY A 10 30.00 9.56 21.98
C GLY A 10 29.58 8.64 23.12
N GLU A 11 29.77 9.06 24.35
CA GLU A 11 29.41 8.25 25.52
C GLU A 11 27.93 8.28 25.85
N MET A 12 27.24 9.39 25.58
CA MET A 12 25.80 9.50 25.80
C MET A 12 25.02 8.62 24.84
N LYS A 13 25.50 8.48 23.59
CA LYS A 13 24.87 7.55 22.59
C LYS A 13 25.07 6.06 22.96
N LYS A 14 26.17 5.71 23.64
CA LYS A 14 26.40 4.34 24.10
C LYS A 14 25.56 3.98 25.33
N LEU A 15 25.32 4.93 26.23
CA LEU A 15 24.47 4.73 27.42
C LEU A 15 22.99 4.58 27.05
N VAL A 16 22.49 5.32 26.05
CA VAL A 16 21.11 5.21 25.56
C VAL A 16 20.88 3.87 24.87
N LYS A 17 21.86 3.35 24.10
CA LYS A 17 21.77 2.02 23.47
C LYS A 17 21.77 0.87 24.50
N ALA A 18 22.46 1.00 25.63
CA ALA A 18 22.49 -0.02 26.68
C ALA A 18 21.19 -0.05 27.52
N ALA A 19 20.55 1.10 27.74
CA ALA A 19 19.30 1.18 28.50
C ALA A 19 18.10 0.61 27.72
N ALA A 20 18.05 0.81 26.39
CA ALA A 20 16.99 0.27 25.55
C ALA A 20 17.01 -1.27 25.45
N ALA A 21 18.21 -1.88 25.43
CA ALA A 21 18.35 -3.34 25.41
C ALA A 21 17.96 -4.03 26.74
N ALA A 22 18.11 -3.34 27.88
CA ALA A 22 17.76 -3.88 29.17
C ALA A 22 16.24 -3.84 29.48
N LEU A 23 15.51 -2.86 28.95
CA LEU A 23 14.05 -2.75 29.13
C LEU A 23 13.27 -3.74 28.28
N SER A 24 13.75 -4.10 27.10
CA SER A 24 13.10 -5.11 26.23
C SER A 24 13.17 -6.52 26.79
N LEU A 25 14.19 -6.85 27.60
CA LEU A 25 14.34 -8.16 28.23
C LEU A 25 13.49 -8.31 29.49
N ALA A 26 13.19 -7.23 30.20
CA ALA A 26 12.33 -7.23 31.37
C ALA A 26 10.85 -7.40 31.06
N ALA A 27 10.38 -6.87 29.92
CA ALA A 27 9.00 -7.02 29.47
C ALA A 27 8.67 -8.44 29.00
N LEU A 28 9.66 -9.18 28.47
CA LEU A 28 9.48 -10.57 28.03
C LEU A 28 9.50 -11.59 29.19
N LEU A 29 10.06 -11.25 30.34
CA LEU A 29 10.10 -12.13 31.51
C LEU A 29 8.91 -11.94 32.46
N SER A 30 8.18 -10.82 32.35
CA SER A 30 7.02 -10.55 33.20
C SER A 30 5.73 -11.21 32.72
N SER A 31 5.67 -11.63 31.45
CA SER A 31 4.50 -12.31 30.87
C SER A 31 4.49 -13.83 31.07
N CYS A 32 5.58 -14.41 31.58
CA CYS A 32 5.72 -15.86 31.76
C CYS A 32 5.49 -16.36 33.21
N THR A 33 5.31 -15.47 34.19
CA THR A 33 5.21 -15.86 35.61
C THR A 33 3.82 -15.72 36.24
N LEU A 34 2.77 -15.37 35.48
CA LEU A 34 1.40 -15.22 36.00
C LEU A 34 0.42 -16.33 35.58
N ARG A 35 0.93 -17.51 35.20
CA ARG A 35 0.10 -18.70 34.91
C ARG A 35 0.54 -19.91 35.68
N LYS A 36 0.59 -19.78 37.01
CA LYS A 36 0.64 -20.99 37.88
C LYS A 36 0.23 -20.59 39.29
N LEU A 37 -1.05 -20.61 39.58
CA LEU A 37 -1.71 -20.86 40.87
C LEU A 37 -3.18 -20.54 40.66
N ASP A 38 -3.96 -21.54 40.36
CA ASP A 38 -5.18 -21.89 41.05
C ASP A 38 -5.70 -23.19 40.40
N GLY A 39 -5.60 -24.23 41.15
CA GLY A 39 -6.11 -25.51 40.81
C GLY A 39 -7.46 -25.78 41.45
N ALA A 40 -8.11 -26.71 40.88
CA ALA A 40 -9.09 -27.63 41.43
C ALA A 40 -10.52 -27.55 40.92
N SER A 41 -10.85 -28.63 40.28
CA SER A 41 -12.07 -29.44 40.24
C SER A 41 -13.13 -29.09 39.20
N GLY A 42 -13.39 -30.11 38.36
CA GLY A 42 -14.59 -30.23 37.52
C GLY A 42 -14.32 -31.07 36.29
N THR A 43 -14.61 -32.30 36.35
CA THR A 43 -14.55 -33.39 35.39
C THR A 43 -15.53 -33.26 34.21
N GLU A 44 -15.18 -33.97 33.12
CA GLU A 44 -15.99 -34.39 31.94
C GLU A 44 -15.90 -33.43 30.73
N ASP A 45 -15.77 -33.87 29.49
CA ASP A 45 -15.58 -35.14 28.80
C ASP A 45 -14.99 -34.90 27.40
N LEU A 46 -14.46 -35.94 26.80
CA LEU A 46 -13.78 -36.10 25.54
C LEU A 46 -14.64 -35.75 24.32
N SER A 47 -14.04 -35.07 23.30
CA SER A 47 -13.78 -35.75 22.01
C SER A 47 -13.17 -34.80 20.95
N ASN A 48 -12.04 -35.24 20.47
CA ASN A 48 -11.46 -35.12 19.11
C ASN A 48 -11.88 -34.02 18.15
N HIS A 49 -10.88 -33.21 17.72
CA HIS A 49 -10.39 -33.30 16.35
C HIS A 49 -9.04 -32.60 16.22
N THR A 50 -8.03 -33.41 16.01
CA THR A 50 -6.71 -32.98 15.46
C THR A 50 -6.86 -32.83 13.97
N GLU A 51 -6.45 -31.68 13.43
CA GLU A 51 -5.98 -31.61 12.05
C GLU A 51 -4.67 -30.86 11.96
N SER A 52 -3.71 -31.58 11.47
CA SER A 52 -2.32 -31.22 11.26
C SER A 52 -2.18 -30.37 10.01
N VAL A 53 -1.48 -29.25 10.14
CA VAL A 53 -0.96 -28.51 8.98
C VAL A 53 0.35 -29.15 8.57
N VAL A 54 0.36 -29.78 7.41
CA VAL A 54 1.57 -30.30 6.76
C VAL A 54 2.06 -29.28 5.75
N THR A 55 3.24 -28.76 6.00
CA THR A 55 4.09 -28.06 5.04
C THR A 55 4.61 -29.06 4.01
N ALA A 56 4.50 -28.74 2.73
CA ALA A 56 5.20 -29.43 1.67
C ALA A 56 5.92 -28.44 0.75
N LEU A 57 7.23 -28.54 0.73
CA LEU A 57 8.13 -28.02 -0.29
C LEU A 57 8.21 -29.00 -1.47
N PRO A 58 8.39 -28.59 -2.72
CA PRO A 58 8.65 -29.48 -3.82
C PRO A 58 10.16 -29.71 -4.00
N SER A 59 10.53 -30.96 -4.19
CA SER A 59 11.84 -31.39 -4.63
C SER A 59 11.78 -31.87 -6.09
N ASP A 60 12.73 -31.38 -6.87
CA ASP A 60 13.06 -31.83 -8.23
C ASP A 60 13.48 -33.29 -8.27
N THR A 61 13.09 -34.03 -9.32
CA THR A 61 13.96 -34.99 -10.01
C THR A 61 13.46 -35.33 -11.41
N ASP A 62 14.39 -35.29 -12.28
CA ASP A 62 14.63 -35.69 -13.64
C ASP A 62 14.09 -37.09 -14.04
N GLY A 63 13.81 -37.28 -15.37
CA GLY A 63 13.76 -38.63 -15.94
C GLY A 63 12.94 -38.84 -17.22
N THR A 64 13.49 -38.49 -18.35
CA THR A 64 13.71 -39.19 -19.65
C THR A 64 12.65 -40.15 -20.24
N SER A 65 12.45 -39.94 -21.56
CA SER A 65 12.19 -40.91 -22.68
C SER A 65 10.80 -41.52 -22.80
N GLY A 66 10.16 -41.43 -23.97
CA GLY A 66 10.41 -42.01 -25.19
C GLY A 66 9.14 -42.42 -25.92
N SER A 67 9.15 -42.23 -27.22
CA SER A 67 8.50 -43.06 -28.23
C SER A 67 7.09 -42.74 -28.74
N THR A 68 7.09 -42.20 -29.95
CA THR A 68 6.14 -42.48 -31.04
C THR A 68 6.11 -44.02 -31.35
N PRO A 69 5.09 -44.59 -32.01
CA PRO A 69 4.89 -44.41 -33.43
C PRO A 69 3.43 -44.51 -33.97
N GLN A 70 3.20 -43.90 -35.15
CA GLN A 70 2.79 -44.48 -36.43
C GLN A 70 1.56 -45.43 -36.46
N THR A 71 0.68 -45.33 -37.39
CA THR A 71 0.60 -45.72 -38.82
C THR A 71 -0.88 -45.75 -39.21
N ALA A 72 -1.24 -45.11 -40.34
CA ALA A 72 -1.52 -45.72 -41.66
C ALA A 72 -2.86 -46.44 -41.75
N GLN A 73 -3.57 -46.35 -42.75
CA GLN A 73 -3.65 -46.66 -44.16
C GLN A 73 -5.09 -46.62 -44.63
N THR A 74 -5.33 -45.98 -45.74
CA THR A 74 -5.64 -46.52 -47.09
C THR A 74 -6.92 -47.33 -47.30
N THR A 75 -7.66 -46.95 -48.31
CA THR A 75 -8.00 -47.75 -49.54
C THR A 75 -8.95 -46.88 -50.37
N GLU A 76 -8.61 -46.42 -51.58
CA GLU A 76 -8.78 -47.06 -52.91
C GLU A 76 -10.18 -47.59 -53.20
N SER A 77 -10.82 -47.06 -54.31
CA SER A 77 -11.02 -47.81 -55.56
C SER A 77 -12.06 -47.13 -56.46
N THR A 78 -11.60 -46.68 -57.62
CA THR A 78 -11.95 -47.06 -59.00
C THR A 78 -13.39 -46.88 -59.47
N GLY A 79 -13.48 -46.38 -60.71
CA GLY A 79 -14.54 -46.65 -61.67
C GLY A 79 -14.78 -45.55 -62.72
N GLU A 80 -14.16 -45.73 -63.88
CA GLU A 80 -14.43 -45.15 -65.19
C GLU A 80 -15.92 -45.10 -65.53
N THR A 81 -16.37 -44.15 -66.33
CA THR A 81 -16.39 -44.13 -67.81
C THR A 81 -17.11 -42.90 -68.35
N ASP A 82 -16.54 -42.31 -69.36
CA ASP A 82 -17.05 -41.64 -70.58
C ASP A 82 -18.53 -41.20 -70.68
N VAL A 83 -18.72 -39.98 -71.07
CA VAL A 83 -19.17 -39.48 -72.41
C VAL A 83 -19.31 -37.95 -72.40
N ASP A 84 -18.70 -37.33 -73.44
CA ASP A 84 -18.98 -35.95 -73.85
C ASP A 84 -20.40 -35.77 -74.36
N PRO A 85 -20.98 -34.59 -74.16
CA PRO A 85 -21.21 -33.76 -75.37
C PRO A 85 -20.89 -32.27 -75.14
N VAL A 86 -20.35 -31.75 -76.20
CA VAL A 86 -20.19 -30.33 -76.57
C VAL A 86 -21.40 -29.51 -76.26
N THR A 87 -21.29 -28.47 -75.46
CA THR A 87 -22.19 -27.33 -75.41
C THR A 87 -21.43 -26.04 -75.28
N ASP A 88 -21.77 -25.15 -76.17
CA ASP A 88 -21.41 -23.79 -76.43
C ASP A 88 -21.05 -22.99 -75.12
N THR A 89 -19.80 -22.57 -74.97
CA THR A 89 -19.37 -21.69 -73.95
C THR A 89 -19.61 -20.25 -74.31
N VAL A 90 -20.66 -19.67 -73.81
CA VAL A 90 -20.80 -18.22 -73.72
C VAL A 90 -19.92 -17.76 -72.53
N GLU A 91 -18.88 -17.03 -72.87
CA GLU A 91 -17.95 -16.40 -71.89
C GLU A 91 -18.77 -15.36 -71.10
N PRO A 92 -18.84 -15.43 -69.73
CA PRO A 92 -19.54 -14.41 -68.96
C PRO A 92 -18.72 -13.11 -69.02
N GLU A 93 -19.43 -12.01 -69.25
CA GLU A 93 -18.91 -10.65 -69.10
C GLU A 93 -18.24 -10.44 -67.74
N PRO A 94 -17.07 -9.77 -67.64
CA PRO A 94 -16.40 -9.55 -66.35
C PRO A 94 -17.28 -8.70 -65.43
N GLU A 95 -17.51 -9.19 -64.23
CA GLU A 95 -18.17 -8.43 -63.16
C GLU A 95 -17.44 -7.10 -62.92
N PRO A 96 -18.15 -5.98 -62.70
CA PRO A 96 -17.52 -4.71 -62.42
C PRO A 96 -16.75 -4.80 -61.08
N ASP A 97 -15.53 -4.24 -61.08
CA ASP A 97 -14.66 -4.16 -59.90
C ASP A 97 -15.44 -3.68 -58.65
N PRO A 98 -15.26 -4.33 -57.49
CA PRO A 98 -15.91 -3.92 -56.25
C PRO A 98 -15.54 -2.47 -55.92
N LYS A 99 -16.56 -1.66 -55.72
CA LYS A 99 -16.41 -0.27 -55.29
C LYS A 99 -15.52 -0.21 -54.09
N PRO A 100 -14.44 0.61 -54.07
CA PRO A 100 -13.54 0.70 -52.91
C PRO A 100 -14.35 0.99 -51.63
N ALA A 101 -14.02 0.27 -50.55
CA ALA A 101 -14.64 0.48 -49.24
C ALA A 101 -14.46 1.96 -48.84
N PRO A 102 -15.44 2.57 -48.18
CA PRO A 102 -15.32 3.94 -47.70
C PRO A 102 -14.09 4.00 -46.78
N VAL A 103 -13.21 4.97 -47.03
CA VAL A 103 -12.09 5.28 -46.15
C VAL A 103 -12.70 5.60 -44.79
N PRO A 104 -12.25 4.99 -43.69
CA PRO A 104 -12.74 5.35 -42.37
C PRO A 104 -12.54 6.86 -42.18
N GLU A 105 -13.58 7.53 -41.72
CA GLU A 105 -13.47 8.94 -41.34
C GLU A 105 -12.37 9.07 -40.29
N PRO A 106 -11.50 10.10 -40.33
CA PRO A 106 -10.51 10.33 -39.29
C PRO A 106 -11.28 10.45 -37.95
N ASP A 107 -10.71 9.85 -36.89
CA ASP A 107 -11.24 10.01 -35.54
C ASP A 107 -11.48 11.51 -35.30
N PRO A 108 -12.61 11.89 -34.71
CA PRO A 108 -12.88 13.29 -34.40
C PRO A 108 -11.72 13.81 -33.53
N ASP A 109 -11.21 15.00 -33.88
CA ASP A 109 -10.22 15.68 -33.09
C ASP A 109 -10.68 15.72 -31.62
N PRO A 110 -9.79 15.43 -30.64
CA PRO A 110 -10.17 15.47 -29.24
C PRO A 110 -10.80 16.82 -28.91
N ASP A 111 -11.94 16.78 -28.23
CA ASP A 111 -12.68 17.98 -27.81
C ASP A 111 -11.74 18.91 -27.03
N PRO A 112 -11.45 20.14 -27.50
CA PRO A 112 -10.55 21.07 -26.86
C PRO A 112 -11.00 21.51 -25.45
N ASP A 113 -12.25 21.21 -25.05
CA ASP A 113 -12.81 21.51 -23.73
C ASP A 113 -12.60 20.38 -22.71
N LEU A 114 -12.09 19.19 -23.12
CA LEU A 114 -11.77 18.11 -22.18
C LEU A 114 -10.40 18.35 -21.56
N THR A 115 -10.35 19.08 -20.45
CA THR A 115 -9.16 19.10 -19.60
C THR A 115 -8.92 17.70 -19.01
N PRO A 116 -7.70 17.14 -19.15
CA PRO A 116 -7.41 15.85 -18.56
C PRO A 116 -7.61 15.90 -17.06
N THR A 117 -8.33 14.92 -16.51
CA THR A 117 -8.43 14.76 -15.05
C THR A 117 -7.46 13.68 -14.57
N TYR A 118 -7.03 13.79 -13.31
CA TYR A 118 -6.09 12.87 -12.69
C TYR A 118 -6.67 12.33 -11.38
N THR A 119 -6.50 11.03 -11.16
CA THR A 119 -6.72 10.43 -9.84
C THR A 119 -5.43 10.52 -9.05
N PRO A 120 -5.43 11.05 -7.79
CA PRO A 120 -4.23 11.13 -6.99
C PRO A 120 -3.57 9.77 -6.76
N VAL A 121 -2.25 9.73 -6.88
CA VAL A 121 -1.45 8.60 -6.44
C VAL A 121 -1.32 8.66 -4.93
N VAL A 122 -1.53 7.55 -4.23
CA VAL A 122 -1.35 7.47 -2.78
C VAL A 122 -0.20 6.53 -2.47
N LEU A 123 0.82 7.06 -1.77
CA LEU A 123 1.99 6.29 -1.33
C LEU A 123 1.90 6.01 0.17
N MET A 124 2.28 4.80 0.56
CA MET A 124 2.33 4.35 1.95
C MET A 124 3.76 4.07 2.37
N TYR A 125 4.20 4.80 3.36
CA TYR A 125 5.47 4.66 4.08
C TYR A 125 5.21 4.33 5.55
N HIS A 126 6.26 3.99 6.28
CA HIS A 126 6.24 3.86 7.75
C HIS A 126 7.48 4.56 8.32
N LEU A 127 8.65 3.92 8.26
CA LEU A 127 9.89 4.43 8.82
C LEU A 127 10.79 5.08 7.74
N ILE A 128 11.42 6.19 8.09
CA ILE A 128 12.45 6.85 7.26
C ILE A 128 13.77 6.82 8.03
N MET A 129 14.58 5.78 7.81
CA MET A 129 15.82 5.57 8.56
C MET A 129 16.85 4.75 7.79
N ASP A 130 18.13 4.86 8.13
CA ASP A 130 19.19 4.13 7.47
C ASP A 130 19.26 2.66 7.87
N GLU A 131 19.05 2.35 9.15
CA GLU A 131 19.12 1.00 9.69
C GLU A 131 17.88 0.64 10.50
N PRO A 132 17.19 -0.48 10.14
CA PRO A 132 15.96 -0.87 10.83
C PRO A 132 16.25 -1.38 12.24
N TYR A 133 15.33 -1.11 13.15
CA TYR A 133 15.28 -1.88 14.39
C TYR A 133 14.68 -3.21 14.12
N SER A 134 15.15 -4.24 13.61
CA SER A 134 14.55 -5.58 13.58
C SER A 134 13.01 -5.67 13.75
N PRO A 135 12.27 -6.59 13.26
CA PRO A 135 12.33 -7.43 12.05
C PRO A 135 11.66 -6.76 10.83
N TYR A 136 11.31 -5.49 10.91
CA TYR A 136 10.49 -4.79 9.93
C TYR A 136 11.28 -4.25 8.73
N VAL A 137 12.19 -5.07 8.21
CA VAL A 137 13.12 -4.68 7.12
C VAL A 137 12.45 -4.19 5.84
N ASN A 138 11.17 -4.44 5.65
CA ASN A 138 10.42 -4.02 4.46
C ASN A 138 9.59 -2.75 4.67
N LEU A 139 9.51 -2.24 5.91
CA LEU A 139 8.67 -1.09 6.25
C LEU A 139 9.45 0.23 6.31
N PHE A 140 10.74 0.26 5.99
CA PHE A 140 11.51 1.50 6.04
C PHE A 140 12.16 1.83 4.69
N VAL A 141 12.29 3.13 4.48
CA VAL A 141 12.99 3.73 3.35
C VAL A 141 14.13 4.58 3.91
N ARG A 142 15.30 4.56 3.27
CA ARG A 142 16.41 5.38 3.74
C ARG A 142 16.15 6.86 3.47
N PRO A 143 16.58 7.79 4.34
CA PRO A 143 16.40 9.21 4.17
C PRO A 143 16.86 9.72 2.80
N LYS A 144 18.02 9.24 2.31
CA LYS A 144 18.55 9.59 0.98
C LYS A 144 17.64 9.12 -0.17
N ASP A 145 17.02 7.93 -0.02
CA ASP A 145 16.14 7.37 -1.06
C ASP A 145 14.80 8.12 -1.04
N PHE A 146 14.28 8.45 0.14
CA PHE A 146 13.09 9.30 0.26
C PHE A 146 13.33 10.70 -0.34
N ALA A 147 14.47 11.33 -0.08
CA ALA A 147 14.82 12.60 -0.69
C ALA A 147 14.89 12.53 -2.23
N ALA A 148 15.46 11.46 -2.78
CA ALA A 148 15.49 11.22 -4.23
C ALA A 148 14.07 10.97 -4.80
N GLN A 149 13.20 10.28 -4.06
CA GLN A 149 11.81 10.09 -4.43
C GLN A 149 11.05 11.42 -4.48
N MET A 150 11.28 12.31 -3.50
CA MET A 150 10.73 13.68 -3.51
C MET A 150 11.20 14.49 -4.73
N ASP A 151 12.47 14.37 -5.12
CA ASP A 151 12.99 15.04 -6.32
C ASP A 151 12.31 14.53 -7.61
N ILE A 152 11.98 13.23 -7.68
CA ILE A 152 11.21 12.65 -8.78
C ILE A 152 9.79 13.24 -8.82
N LEU A 153 9.10 13.29 -7.69
CA LEU A 153 7.75 13.86 -7.61
C LEU A 153 7.73 15.33 -8.03
N ASN A 154 8.69 16.10 -7.57
CA ASN A 154 8.85 17.51 -7.95
C ASN A 154 9.14 17.65 -9.45
N SER A 155 9.93 16.75 -10.04
CA SER A 155 10.22 16.76 -11.48
C SER A 155 8.98 16.49 -12.36
N TYR A 156 7.98 15.79 -11.83
CA TYR A 156 6.69 15.57 -12.49
C TYR A 156 5.67 16.69 -12.23
N GLY A 157 5.99 17.66 -11.37
CA GLY A 157 5.10 18.78 -11.05
C GLY A 157 3.88 18.38 -10.21
N TYR A 158 4.02 17.37 -9.35
CA TYR A 158 2.93 16.91 -8.49
C TYR A 158 2.45 18.00 -7.51
N THR A 159 1.13 18.09 -7.37
CA THR A 159 0.49 18.80 -6.25
C THR A 159 0.37 17.83 -5.07
N TYR A 160 0.93 18.22 -3.91
CA TYR A 160 0.83 17.43 -2.68
C TYR A 160 -0.49 17.70 -1.98
N LEU A 161 -1.29 16.65 -1.77
CA LEU A 161 -2.53 16.67 -1.00
C LEU A 161 -2.33 15.98 0.34
N PHE A 162 -3.08 16.38 1.36
CA PHE A 162 -3.26 15.58 2.55
C PHE A 162 -4.30 14.46 2.31
N ALA A 163 -4.31 13.46 3.19
CA ALA A 163 -5.22 12.33 3.06
C ALA A 163 -6.70 12.75 3.11
N ASP A 164 -7.04 13.73 3.92
CA ASP A 164 -8.39 14.30 4.04
C ASP A 164 -8.77 15.28 2.91
N GLU A 165 -7.83 15.57 2.00
CA GLU A 165 -8.03 16.36 0.77
C GLU A 165 -8.19 15.49 -0.48
N TYR A 166 -8.25 14.16 -0.33
CA TYR A 166 -8.35 13.26 -1.47
C TYR A 166 -9.60 13.54 -2.32
N THR A 167 -9.43 13.56 -3.64
CA THR A 167 -10.51 13.70 -4.61
C THR A 167 -10.21 12.83 -5.84
N GLN A 168 -11.23 12.29 -6.50
CA GLN A 168 -11.04 11.41 -7.65
C GLN A 168 -10.68 12.14 -8.95
N ASN A 169 -10.93 13.45 -9.03
CA ASN A 169 -10.74 14.23 -10.22
C ASN A 169 -9.93 15.49 -9.89
N CYS A 170 -8.65 15.46 -10.20
CA CYS A 170 -7.76 16.62 -10.09
C CYS A 170 -7.46 17.19 -11.47
N ASP A 171 -7.37 18.51 -11.60
CA ASP A 171 -6.97 19.17 -12.84
C ASP A 171 -5.47 19.01 -13.13
N LYS A 172 -4.70 18.55 -12.15
CA LYS A 172 -3.25 18.35 -12.22
C LYS A 172 -2.85 17.04 -11.57
N PRO A 173 -1.72 16.44 -11.96
CA PRO A 173 -1.14 15.32 -11.24
C PRO A 173 -1.04 15.62 -9.75
N SER A 174 -1.63 14.78 -8.91
CA SER A 174 -1.70 14.99 -7.47
C SER A 174 -1.26 13.73 -6.72
N ILE A 175 -0.62 13.93 -5.58
CA ILE A 175 -0.06 12.85 -4.76
C ILE A 175 -0.39 13.04 -3.29
N VAL A 176 -0.67 11.93 -2.61
CA VAL A 176 -0.83 11.86 -1.17
C VAL A 176 0.30 11.01 -0.61
N LEU A 177 1.16 11.61 0.22
CA LEU A 177 2.19 10.90 0.96
C LEU A 177 1.62 10.52 2.33
N THR A 178 1.57 9.22 2.65
CA THR A 178 1.07 8.74 3.94
C THR A 178 2.17 7.98 4.68
N PHE A 179 2.22 8.18 6.00
CA PHE A 179 3.15 7.52 6.92
C PHE A 179 2.34 6.90 8.05
N ASP A 180 2.43 5.58 8.21
CA ASP A 180 1.66 4.86 9.22
C ASP A 180 2.44 4.77 10.55
N ASP A 181 1.72 4.50 11.64
CA ASP A 181 2.15 4.24 13.00
C ASP A 181 2.64 5.47 13.81
N GLY A 182 3.18 6.51 13.19
CA GLY A 182 3.67 7.69 13.91
C GLY A 182 5.04 7.49 14.57
N TYR A 183 5.99 6.84 13.89
CA TYR A 183 7.36 6.65 14.35
C TYR A 183 8.13 7.97 14.52
N VAL A 184 9.08 8.01 15.45
CA VAL A 184 9.87 9.23 15.76
C VAL A 184 10.74 9.70 14.60
N ASP A 185 11.15 8.82 13.70
CA ASP A 185 11.91 9.17 12.49
C ASP A 185 11.11 10.02 11.50
N ASN A 186 9.79 10.01 11.61
CA ASN A 186 8.94 10.95 10.87
C ASN A 186 9.23 12.41 11.28
N TYR A 187 9.69 12.66 12.51
CA TYR A 187 10.15 13.98 12.95
C TYR A 187 11.63 14.22 12.66
N THR A 188 12.51 13.23 12.93
CA THR A 188 13.96 13.44 12.85
C THR A 188 14.51 13.38 11.44
N ASP A 189 13.86 12.65 10.52
CA ASP A 189 14.36 12.35 9.18
C ASP A 189 13.39 12.77 8.07
N MET A 190 12.12 12.36 8.13
CA MET A 190 11.12 12.70 7.10
C MET A 190 10.80 14.20 7.07
N PHE A 191 10.50 14.81 8.21
CA PHE A 191 10.06 16.19 8.29
C PHE A 191 11.10 17.21 7.81
N PRO A 192 12.42 17.10 8.12
CA PRO A 192 13.46 17.94 7.52
C PRO A 192 13.49 17.83 5.99
N ILE A 193 13.32 16.63 5.44
CA ILE A 193 13.29 16.41 3.98
C ILE A 193 12.05 17.08 3.36
N LEU A 194 10.88 16.99 3.98
CA LEU A 194 9.69 17.72 3.52
C LEU A 194 9.91 19.23 3.48
N LYS A 195 10.56 19.79 4.53
CA LYS A 195 10.93 21.22 4.57
C LYS A 195 11.87 21.59 3.44
N GLU A 196 12.89 20.77 3.17
CA GLU A 196 13.88 21.02 2.12
C GLU A 196 13.26 20.93 0.71
N LYS A 197 12.45 19.91 0.47
CA LYS A 197 11.90 19.58 -0.86
C LYS A 197 10.56 20.27 -1.16
N GLY A 198 9.92 20.90 -0.19
CA GLY A 198 8.64 21.59 -0.36
C GLY A 198 7.44 20.65 -0.45
N GLY A 199 7.52 19.45 0.15
CA GLY A 199 6.44 18.46 0.15
C GLY A 199 5.48 18.60 1.34
N ARG A 200 4.35 17.89 1.26
CA ARG A 200 3.36 17.74 2.34
C ARG A 200 3.07 16.26 2.56
N ALA A 201 2.76 15.86 3.80
CA ALA A 201 2.47 14.47 4.15
C ALA A 201 1.40 14.34 5.22
N THR A 202 0.73 13.20 5.26
CA THR A 202 -0.16 12.79 6.35
C THR A 202 0.49 11.68 7.16
N VAL A 203 0.48 11.79 8.49
CA VAL A 203 0.90 10.75 9.42
C VAL A 203 -0.32 10.18 10.12
N PHE A 204 -0.54 8.88 10.00
CA PHE A 204 -1.60 8.16 10.70
C PHE A 204 -1.09 7.67 12.06
N LEU A 205 -1.63 8.22 13.14
CA LEU A 205 -1.15 8.00 14.51
C LEU A 205 -1.86 6.84 15.20
N VAL A 206 -1.08 5.96 15.81
CA VAL A 206 -1.56 5.03 16.84
C VAL A 206 -1.51 5.74 18.18
N THR A 207 -2.66 6.17 18.70
CA THR A 207 -2.67 7.13 19.83
C THR A 207 -2.11 6.56 21.13
N SER A 208 -2.20 5.25 21.39
CA SER A 208 -1.61 4.60 22.56
C SER A 208 -0.09 4.55 22.54
N LEU A 209 0.55 4.80 21.39
CA LEU A 209 2.01 4.76 21.24
C LEU A 209 2.65 6.14 21.34
N ILE A 210 1.87 7.23 21.33
CA ILE A 210 2.36 8.60 21.45
C ILE A 210 3.16 8.77 22.76
N GLY A 211 4.37 9.32 22.65
CA GLY A 211 5.27 9.54 23.77
C GLY A 211 6.00 8.28 24.29
N THR A 212 5.74 7.12 23.69
CA THR A 212 6.52 5.90 23.99
C THR A 212 7.85 5.88 23.21
N PRO A 213 8.85 5.10 23.62
CA PRO A 213 10.10 5.00 22.87
C PRO A 213 9.87 4.62 21.41
N GLN A 214 10.58 5.29 20.49
CA GLN A 214 10.51 5.11 19.03
C GLN A 214 9.29 5.75 18.33
N TYR A 215 8.36 6.36 19.06
CA TYR A 215 7.21 7.06 18.51
C TYR A 215 7.25 8.55 18.79
N LEU A 216 6.50 9.31 18.01
CA LEU A 216 6.35 10.76 18.18
C LEU A 216 5.78 11.09 19.56
N ASN A 217 6.28 12.16 20.18
CA ASN A 217 5.65 12.74 21.35
C ASN A 217 4.74 13.91 20.95
N GLU A 218 3.92 14.39 21.88
CA GLU A 218 2.95 15.46 21.63
C GLU A 218 3.59 16.77 21.15
N ASP A 219 4.77 17.14 21.68
CA ASP A 219 5.43 18.39 21.28
C ASP A 219 5.91 18.31 19.83
N GLN A 220 6.46 17.17 19.40
CA GLN A 220 6.85 16.91 18.02
C GLN A 220 5.63 16.95 17.09
N ILE A 221 4.51 16.33 17.48
CA ILE A 221 3.25 16.33 16.72
C ILE A 221 2.75 17.77 16.56
N ARG A 222 2.72 18.56 17.64
CA ARG A 222 2.29 19.97 17.57
C ARG A 222 3.20 20.82 16.66
N GLU A 223 4.53 20.66 16.75
CA GLU A 223 5.47 21.38 15.89
C GLU A 223 5.24 21.04 14.41
N MET A 224 5.13 19.75 14.09
CA MET A 224 4.90 19.30 12.71
C MET A 224 3.55 19.80 12.18
N ALA A 225 2.48 19.73 12.97
CA ALA A 225 1.15 20.21 12.59
C ALA A 225 1.13 21.73 12.34
N GLN A 226 1.77 22.51 13.21
CA GLN A 226 1.87 23.97 13.09
C GLN A 226 2.67 24.42 11.87
N SER A 227 3.55 23.59 11.34
CA SER A 227 4.32 23.89 10.13
C SER A 227 3.46 23.97 8.87
N GLY A 228 2.27 23.38 8.86
CA GLY A 228 1.41 23.22 7.69
C GLY A 228 1.92 22.23 6.65
N LEU A 229 3.02 21.50 6.92
CA LEU A 229 3.60 20.50 6.03
C LEU A 229 3.13 19.08 6.40
N VAL A 230 2.69 18.86 7.63
CA VAL A 230 2.24 17.56 8.10
C VAL A 230 0.86 17.68 8.74
N ARG A 231 -0.04 16.78 8.33
CA ARG A 231 -1.35 16.58 8.92
C ARG A 231 -1.38 15.23 9.63
N PHE A 232 -2.06 15.17 10.75
CA PHE A 232 -2.18 13.97 11.55
C PHE A 232 -3.59 13.43 11.50
N GLU A 233 -3.70 12.15 11.19
CA GLU A 233 -4.94 11.42 11.03
C GLU A 233 -4.91 10.13 11.87
N THR A 234 -6.01 9.38 11.94
CA THR A 234 -6.08 8.25 12.85
C THR A 234 -5.59 6.93 12.27
N HIS A 235 -4.82 6.17 13.08
CA HIS A 235 -4.52 4.75 12.88
C HIS A 235 -5.06 3.93 14.06
N THR A 236 -6.20 4.37 14.63
CA THR A 236 -6.88 3.85 15.81
C THR A 236 -6.11 4.11 17.14
N VAL A 237 -6.66 3.61 18.24
CA VAL A 237 -5.97 3.70 19.55
C VAL A 237 -4.87 2.66 19.67
N SER A 238 -5.17 1.39 19.34
CA SER A 238 -4.35 0.25 19.75
C SER A 238 -3.65 -0.47 18.61
N HIS A 239 -3.82 -0.04 17.34
CA HIS A 239 -3.30 -0.71 16.15
C HIS A 239 -3.77 -2.17 16.01
N ASN A 240 -4.88 -2.56 16.59
CA ASN A 240 -5.42 -3.90 16.40
C ASN A 240 -6.21 -3.99 15.09
N ALA A 241 -6.18 -5.17 14.45
CA ALA A 241 -6.89 -5.46 13.21
C ALA A 241 -8.40 -5.23 13.36
N MET A 242 -8.94 -4.18 12.70
CA MET A 242 -10.34 -3.77 12.83
C MET A 242 -11.33 -4.82 12.29
N GLY A 243 -10.92 -5.65 11.33
CA GLY A 243 -11.76 -6.70 10.76
C GLY A 243 -12.19 -7.79 11.75
N ASN A 244 -11.54 -7.87 12.91
CA ASN A 244 -11.82 -8.87 13.95
C ASN A 244 -12.43 -8.27 15.22
N MET A 245 -12.79 -6.97 15.21
CA MET A 245 -13.35 -6.29 16.37
C MET A 245 -14.88 -6.33 16.36
N ASP A 246 -15.48 -6.42 17.55
CA ASP A 246 -16.91 -6.13 17.71
C ASP A 246 -17.21 -4.62 17.58
N ILE A 247 -18.47 -4.29 17.35
CA ILE A 247 -18.93 -2.90 17.12
C ILE A 247 -18.58 -1.99 18.30
N THR A 248 -18.72 -2.44 19.53
CA THR A 248 -18.43 -1.64 20.73
C THR A 248 -16.96 -1.24 20.77
N ARG A 249 -16.08 -2.18 20.44
CA ARG A 249 -14.65 -1.92 20.38
C ARG A 249 -14.29 -1.01 19.20
N LEU A 250 -14.89 -1.23 18.02
CA LEU A 250 -14.70 -0.36 16.86
C LEU A 250 -15.08 1.10 17.16
N GLU A 251 -16.23 1.31 17.78
CA GLU A 251 -16.69 2.65 18.19
C GLU A 251 -15.70 3.31 19.18
N LYS A 252 -15.19 2.56 20.14
CA LYS A 252 -14.20 3.06 21.10
C LYS A 252 -12.88 3.43 20.42
N GLU A 253 -12.31 2.54 19.60
CA GLU A 253 -11.04 2.79 18.86
C GLU A 253 -11.15 4.05 17.98
N MET A 254 -12.28 4.25 17.30
CA MET A 254 -12.49 5.41 16.45
C MET A 254 -12.75 6.69 17.26
N SER A 255 -13.69 6.67 18.20
CA SER A 255 -14.08 7.88 18.95
C SER A 255 -12.93 8.45 19.77
N GLU A 256 -12.18 7.58 20.48
CA GLU A 256 -11.07 8.01 21.34
C GLU A 256 -9.89 8.54 20.52
N SER A 257 -9.51 7.86 19.43
CA SER A 257 -8.37 8.29 18.61
C SER A 257 -8.67 9.59 17.85
N VAL A 258 -9.87 9.72 17.27
CA VAL A 258 -10.30 10.93 16.56
C VAL A 258 -10.33 12.13 17.51
N ALA A 259 -10.94 11.97 18.69
CA ALA A 259 -11.03 13.05 19.68
C ALA A 259 -9.64 13.49 20.15
N TYR A 260 -8.78 12.53 20.49
CA TYR A 260 -7.44 12.82 21.00
C TYR A 260 -6.57 13.57 19.99
N ILE A 261 -6.51 13.08 18.73
CA ILE A 261 -5.71 13.72 17.70
C ILE A 261 -6.26 15.10 17.35
N SER A 262 -7.59 15.24 17.26
CA SER A 262 -8.22 16.54 16.95
C SER A 262 -7.93 17.58 18.05
N GLU A 263 -7.98 17.20 19.33
CA GLU A 263 -7.62 18.07 20.45
C GLU A 263 -6.12 18.44 20.40
N LEU A 264 -5.24 17.45 20.17
CA LEU A 264 -3.79 17.63 20.18
C LEU A 264 -3.30 18.58 19.08
N THR A 265 -3.88 18.46 17.89
CA THR A 265 -3.42 19.19 16.68
C THR A 265 -4.23 20.44 16.36
N GLY A 266 -5.42 20.57 16.91
CA GLY A 266 -6.38 21.61 16.57
C GLY A 266 -7.01 21.44 15.17
N HIS A 267 -6.81 20.27 14.54
CA HIS A 267 -7.37 19.90 13.24
C HIS A 267 -8.42 18.79 13.41
N GLN A 268 -9.56 18.90 12.73
CA GLN A 268 -10.56 17.84 12.71
C GLN A 268 -10.03 16.63 11.95
N VAL A 269 -9.87 15.50 12.64
CA VAL A 269 -9.52 14.21 11.99
C VAL A 269 -10.62 13.78 11.04
N ASP A 270 -10.27 13.45 9.80
CA ASP A 270 -11.22 13.11 8.74
C ASP A 270 -10.74 11.96 7.85
N ALA A 271 -9.59 11.35 8.19
CA ALA A 271 -9.06 10.18 7.50
C ALA A 271 -8.60 9.09 8.49
N LEU A 272 -8.70 7.82 8.04
CA LEU A 272 -8.26 6.62 8.73
C LEU A 272 -7.33 5.81 7.82
N ALA A 273 -6.25 5.26 8.37
CA ALA A 273 -5.63 4.08 7.76
C ALA A 273 -6.04 2.84 8.58
N TYR A 274 -6.54 1.80 7.90
CA TYR A 274 -6.91 0.55 8.59
C TYR A 274 -5.65 -0.17 9.06
N PRO A 275 -5.48 -0.44 10.39
CA PRO A 275 -4.33 -1.18 10.90
C PRO A 275 -4.13 -2.51 10.17
N ALA A 276 -2.90 -2.75 9.68
CA ALA A 276 -2.53 -3.89 8.85
C ALA A 276 -3.44 -4.10 7.61
N GLY A 277 -4.18 -3.07 7.17
CA GLY A 277 -5.14 -3.14 6.09
C GLY A 277 -6.37 -4.01 6.39
N SER A 278 -6.61 -4.36 7.66
CA SER A 278 -7.68 -5.25 8.08
C SER A 278 -8.97 -4.51 8.40
N TYR A 279 -10.05 -4.85 7.71
CA TYR A 279 -11.39 -4.29 7.91
C TYR A 279 -12.48 -5.33 7.65
N SER A 280 -13.67 -5.10 8.19
CA SER A 280 -14.93 -5.79 7.87
C SER A 280 -15.97 -4.75 7.43
N ASP A 281 -17.13 -5.20 6.98
CA ASP A 281 -18.22 -4.29 6.61
C ASP A 281 -18.70 -3.48 7.83
N GLU A 282 -18.69 -4.07 9.03
CA GLU A 282 -19.01 -3.37 10.28
C GLU A 282 -17.93 -2.32 10.61
N ALA A 283 -16.63 -2.64 10.39
CA ALA A 283 -15.56 -1.69 10.60
C ALA A 283 -15.69 -0.48 9.67
N VAL A 284 -16.01 -0.72 8.38
CA VAL A 284 -16.27 0.35 7.41
C VAL A 284 -17.48 1.19 7.83
N ALA A 285 -18.58 0.54 8.25
CA ALA A 285 -19.79 1.24 8.69
C ALA A 285 -19.56 2.08 9.96
N VAL A 286 -18.75 1.59 10.91
CA VAL A 286 -18.39 2.37 12.10
C VAL A 286 -17.45 3.52 11.72
N ALA A 287 -16.38 3.26 10.98
CA ALA A 287 -15.40 4.27 10.58
C ALA A 287 -16.06 5.44 9.82
N SER A 288 -17.03 5.17 8.94
CA SER A 288 -17.76 6.19 8.17
C SER A 288 -18.58 7.17 8.99
N LYS A 289 -18.80 6.92 10.29
CA LYS A 289 -19.44 7.88 11.22
C LYS A 289 -18.47 8.95 11.71
N TYR A 290 -17.17 8.70 11.62
CA TYR A 290 -16.11 9.53 12.19
C TYR A 290 -15.26 10.23 11.13
N VAL A 291 -15.04 9.59 9.97
CA VAL A 291 -14.17 10.09 8.92
C VAL A 291 -14.80 9.91 7.54
N ARG A 292 -14.40 10.75 6.58
CA ARG A 292 -14.85 10.66 5.17
C ARG A 292 -13.97 9.75 4.32
N PHE A 293 -12.70 9.55 4.72
CA PHE A 293 -11.72 8.83 3.93
C PHE A 293 -11.09 7.70 4.74
N ALA A 294 -10.94 6.52 4.13
CA ALA A 294 -10.18 5.45 4.77
C ALA A 294 -9.29 4.70 3.77
N TYR A 295 -8.07 4.43 4.21
CA TYR A 295 -6.99 3.93 3.41
C TYR A 295 -6.66 2.47 3.74
N THR A 296 -6.49 1.66 2.68
CA THR A 296 -6.14 0.25 2.81
C THR A 296 -4.67 0.02 2.45
N THR A 297 -4.20 -1.22 2.61
CA THR A 297 -2.89 -1.68 2.13
C THR A 297 -2.97 -2.34 0.76
N LYS A 298 -4.15 -2.34 0.11
CA LYS A 298 -4.31 -2.89 -1.23
C LYS A 298 -3.61 -2.00 -2.25
N SER A 299 -2.91 -2.61 -3.20
CA SER A 299 -2.27 -1.88 -4.28
C SER A 299 -3.32 -1.34 -5.27
N PRO A 300 -3.16 -0.08 -5.75
CA PRO A 300 -4.11 0.55 -6.68
C PRO A 300 -3.96 0.10 -8.14
N TYR A 301 -3.16 -0.93 -8.45
CA TYR A 301 -3.06 -1.43 -9.81
C TYR A 301 -4.45 -1.78 -10.35
N ASN A 302 -4.92 -1.01 -11.34
CA ASN A 302 -6.21 -1.17 -12.02
C ASN A 302 -7.46 -0.96 -11.13
N VAL A 303 -7.34 -0.26 -10.01
CA VAL A 303 -8.48 0.03 -9.13
C VAL A 303 -8.66 1.54 -9.00
N LYS A 304 -9.70 2.08 -9.63
CA LYS A 304 -10.22 3.39 -9.25
C LYS A 304 -11.09 3.17 -8.00
N PRO A 305 -10.86 3.87 -6.88
CA PRO A 305 -11.64 3.61 -5.68
C PRO A 305 -13.08 4.10 -5.87
N ASP A 306 -14.03 3.17 -5.96
CA ASP A 306 -15.46 3.50 -5.99
C ASP A 306 -15.99 3.88 -4.60
N ASN A 307 -15.22 3.59 -3.55
CA ASN A 307 -15.56 3.83 -2.15
C ASN A 307 -14.43 4.58 -1.43
N MET A 308 -14.72 5.79 -0.93
CA MET A 308 -13.77 6.63 -0.19
C MET A 308 -13.35 6.03 1.16
N MET A 309 -14.06 5.01 1.63
CA MET A 309 -13.67 4.24 2.81
C MET A 309 -12.72 3.08 2.49
N LEU A 310 -12.29 2.90 1.23
CA LEU A 310 -11.42 1.79 0.79
C LEU A 310 -10.39 2.25 -0.24
N ILE A 311 -9.73 3.39 0.00
CA ILE A 311 -8.74 3.98 -0.90
C ILE A 311 -7.47 3.12 -0.89
N PRO A 312 -7.03 2.61 -2.05
CA PRO A 312 -5.81 1.81 -2.14
C PRO A 312 -4.55 2.66 -2.12
N ARG A 313 -3.43 2.07 -1.68
CA ARG A 313 -2.13 2.75 -1.59
C ARG A 313 -1.01 1.89 -2.17
N PHE A 314 0.00 2.53 -2.79
CA PHE A 314 1.26 1.86 -3.11
C PHE A 314 2.16 1.84 -1.87
N GLY A 315 2.46 0.66 -1.35
CA GLY A 315 3.51 0.49 -0.34
C GLY A 315 4.88 0.70 -0.98
N VAL A 316 5.69 1.57 -0.41
CA VAL A 316 7.05 1.83 -0.89
C VAL A 316 8.05 1.00 -0.08
N PRO A 317 8.63 -0.07 -0.67
CA PRO A 317 9.56 -0.93 0.06
C PRO A 317 10.96 -0.29 0.12
N ARG A 318 11.80 -0.80 1.02
CA ARG A 318 13.20 -0.37 1.22
C ARG A 318 14.04 -0.38 -0.06
N ASP A 319 13.91 -1.42 -0.85
CA ASP A 319 14.68 -1.67 -2.06
C ASP A 319 13.96 -1.18 -3.33
N CYS A 320 13.01 -0.24 -3.15
CA CYS A 320 12.32 0.39 -4.26
C CYS A 320 13.33 1.11 -5.16
N THR A 321 13.59 0.52 -6.33
CA THR A 321 14.46 1.16 -7.32
C THR A 321 13.81 2.42 -7.88
N GLU A 322 14.60 3.34 -8.42
CA GLU A 322 14.09 4.53 -9.10
C GLU A 322 13.09 4.15 -10.21
N GLY A 323 13.40 3.13 -11.01
CA GLY A 323 12.50 2.64 -12.08
C GLY A 323 11.18 2.13 -11.55
N THR A 324 11.19 1.38 -10.44
CA THR A 324 9.97 0.91 -9.77
C THR A 324 9.17 2.09 -9.23
N PHE A 325 9.82 3.02 -8.54
CA PHE A 325 9.15 4.20 -8.00
C PHE A 325 8.50 5.03 -9.11
N ARG A 326 9.22 5.32 -10.21
CA ARG A 326 8.66 6.01 -11.37
C ARG A 326 7.45 5.28 -11.96
N SER A 327 7.43 3.95 -11.95
CA SER A 327 6.27 3.18 -12.42
C SER A 327 5.02 3.35 -11.54
N PHE A 328 5.20 3.59 -10.23
CA PHE A 328 4.09 3.91 -9.33
C PHE A 328 3.53 5.30 -9.58
N VAL A 329 4.44 6.27 -9.80
CA VAL A 329 4.11 7.70 -9.77
C VAL A 329 4.11 8.37 -11.15
N ALA A 330 4.28 7.65 -12.26
CA ALA A 330 4.14 8.26 -13.58
C ALA A 330 2.73 8.87 -13.72
N PRO A 331 2.59 10.20 -14.00
CA PRO A 331 1.29 10.82 -14.15
C PRO A 331 0.47 10.15 -15.25
N ARG A 332 -0.76 9.77 -14.95
CA ARG A 332 -1.69 9.14 -15.89
C ARG A 332 -3.01 9.88 -15.84
N PRO A 333 -3.46 10.49 -16.93
CA PRO A 333 -4.82 10.99 -17.03
C PRO A 333 -5.83 9.88 -16.79
N SER A 334 -6.95 10.21 -16.12
CA SER A 334 -8.04 9.30 -15.77
C SER A 334 -8.94 9.03 -16.96
#